data_604f541573909f5193c305ece2c0172b
#
_entry.id   604f541573909f5193c305ece2c0172b
#
_cell.length_a   1.000
_cell.length_b   1.000
_cell.length_c   1.000
_cell.angle_alpha   90.00
_cell.angle_beta   90.00
_cell.angle_gamma   90.00
#
_symmetry.space_group_name_H-M   'P 1'
#
loop_
_entity.id
_entity.type
_entity.pdbx_description
1 polymer ?
#
loop_
_entity_poly.entity_id
_entity_poly.type
_entity_poly.pdbx_seq_one_letter_code
_entity_poly.pdbx_strand_id
1 'polypeptide(L)'
;PGREGVASLTNELMRWGTISYDRKAYEAETDAIAANVYLGNTFGATVTSEYLDRAMQLLADGMLRPAFPPAGFAVSKMKQLQTLSAAEHLPAVQAAIAQDQALYAPGDPRRRRATIETTAAISHADVRRWYASAFRPDLTTISIVGDMSPGRALSIVERYFGNWKAFGKRSRFNRTSLPQRAPTQRTVTVKSPSLAQSQVTLKEVLPMRLGDPDYAALLLANTILSGEGTGSLLFKELRIRDGYVYSADSKFDVDEDGATFSISYASDPKDVDRAQAAAVAILRRLQSVPLDDVELERAKALLAARRILPLDSYDGIARDVLTRTNAGETPAQADAFWHKVLALTPVQLQAAVRRKLQPDAFVRVILEPGA
;
A
#
# COMPACT_ATOMS: atom_id res chain seq x y z
N PRO A 1 -2.18 -15.03 15.61
CA PRO A 1 -3.48 -14.49 16.03
C PRO A 1 -3.47 -14.06 17.49
N GLY A 2 -4.21 -12.97 17.82
CA GLY A 2 -4.34 -12.43 19.17
C GLY A 2 -3.18 -11.53 19.63
N ARG A 3 -2.30 -11.16 18.71
CA ARG A 3 -1.20 -10.18 18.91
C ARG A 3 -1.10 -9.22 17.73
N GLU A 4 -2.20 -9.00 17.03
CA GLU A 4 -2.26 -8.00 15.97
C GLU A 4 -1.90 -6.63 16.56
N GLY A 5 -1.01 -5.92 15.85
CA GLY A 5 -0.37 -4.69 16.36
C GLY A 5 1.07 -4.86 16.85
N VAL A 6 1.57 -6.11 17.06
CA VAL A 6 2.95 -6.31 17.51
C VAL A 6 3.99 -5.78 16.52
N ALA A 7 3.74 -5.88 15.22
CA ALA A 7 4.64 -5.36 14.20
C ALA A 7 4.78 -3.82 14.30
N SER A 8 3.65 -3.11 14.39
CA SER A 8 3.64 -1.64 14.54
C SER A 8 4.32 -1.21 15.84
N LEU A 9 4.04 -1.92 16.94
CA LEU A 9 4.67 -1.64 18.23
C LEU A 9 6.17 -1.90 18.20
N THR A 10 6.63 -2.95 17.51
CA THR A 10 8.06 -3.22 17.32
C THR A 10 8.74 -2.11 16.54
N ASN A 11 8.15 -1.66 15.42
CA ASN A 11 8.70 -0.56 14.61
C ASN A 11 8.80 0.74 15.40
N GLU A 12 7.78 1.09 16.19
CA GLU A 12 7.82 2.28 17.05
C GLU A 12 8.89 2.15 18.12
N LEU A 13 9.05 0.94 18.69
CA LEU A 13 10.01 0.71 19.77
C LEU A 13 11.47 0.68 19.29
N MET A 14 11.73 0.37 18.01
CA MET A 14 13.07 0.47 17.43
C MET A 14 13.62 1.90 17.46
N ARG A 15 12.76 2.90 17.50
CA ARG A 15 13.13 4.32 17.59
C ARG A 15 13.54 4.79 18.99
N TRP A 16 13.50 3.89 19.98
CA TRP A 16 13.83 4.21 21.38
C TRP A 16 15.31 4.02 21.70
N GLY A 17 16.16 3.94 20.69
CA GLY A 17 17.60 3.81 20.82
C GLY A 17 18.09 2.39 20.60
N THR A 18 19.40 2.26 20.73
CA THR A 18 20.16 1.03 20.51
C THR A 18 20.84 0.59 21.81
N ILE A 19 21.52 -0.55 21.77
CA ILE A 19 22.37 -0.97 22.90
C ILE A 19 23.51 0.04 23.13
N SER A 20 23.96 0.73 22.07
CA SER A 20 25.09 1.69 22.13
C SER A 20 24.66 3.12 22.47
N TYR A 21 23.43 3.50 22.12
CA TYR A 21 22.93 4.86 22.24
C TYR A 21 21.51 4.84 22.79
N ASP A 22 21.24 5.66 23.81
CA ASP A 22 19.85 5.98 24.12
C ASP A 22 19.20 6.79 22.97
N ARG A 23 17.90 7.00 23.06
CA ARG A 23 17.15 7.70 22.01
C ARG A 23 17.73 9.06 21.66
N LYS A 24 18.03 9.88 22.69
CA LYS A 24 18.53 11.25 22.52
C LYS A 24 19.93 11.27 21.92
N ALA A 25 20.80 10.37 22.37
CA ALA A 25 22.14 10.24 21.82
C ALA A 25 22.11 9.74 20.38
N TYR A 26 21.22 8.79 20.05
CA TYR A 26 21.07 8.31 18.67
C TYR A 26 20.57 9.42 17.72
N GLU A 27 19.56 10.18 18.13
CA GLU A 27 19.07 11.34 17.39
C GLU A 27 20.20 12.38 17.18
N ALA A 28 20.97 12.71 18.23
CA ALA A 28 22.10 13.64 18.12
C ALA A 28 23.19 13.16 17.14
N GLU A 29 23.49 11.88 17.11
CA GLU A 29 24.46 11.30 16.16
C GLU A 29 23.98 11.36 14.71
N THR A 30 22.68 11.14 14.46
CA THR A 30 22.11 11.28 13.12
C THR A 30 22.03 12.72 12.66
N ASP A 31 21.69 13.63 13.57
CA ASP A 31 21.62 15.08 13.30
C ASP A 31 23.00 15.66 12.99
N ALA A 32 24.06 15.21 13.70
CA ALA A 32 25.44 15.68 13.51
C ALA A 32 25.98 15.45 12.09
N ILE A 33 25.42 14.46 11.37
CA ILE A 33 25.78 14.15 9.97
C ILE A 33 24.65 14.51 9.00
N ALA A 34 23.63 15.24 9.45
CA ALA A 34 22.43 15.60 8.69
C ALA A 34 21.80 14.38 7.97
N ALA A 35 21.83 13.21 8.60
CA ALA A 35 21.27 11.99 8.04
C ALA A 35 19.79 11.84 8.42
N ASN A 36 18.96 11.55 7.42
CA ASN A 36 17.61 11.07 7.67
C ASN A 36 17.63 9.55 7.79
N VAL A 37 17.56 9.03 9.03
CA VAL A 37 17.56 7.58 9.31
C VAL A 37 16.19 7.15 9.80
N TYR A 38 15.63 6.11 9.19
CA TYR A 38 14.38 5.50 9.63
C TYR A 38 14.55 3.98 9.84
N LEU A 39 13.91 3.47 10.89
CA LEU A 39 14.03 2.10 11.38
C LEU A 39 12.67 1.42 11.39
N GLY A 40 12.63 0.13 11.06
CA GLY A 40 11.41 -0.68 11.06
C GLY A 40 11.37 -1.72 9.95
N ASN A 41 10.18 -2.18 9.60
CA ASN A 41 9.97 -3.14 8.51
C ASN A 41 10.52 -2.63 7.16
N THR A 42 10.40 -1.34 6.95
CA THR A 42 11.16 -0.60 5.95
C THR A 42 12.15 0.26 6.71
N PHE A 43 13.38 0.24 6.30
CA PHE A 43 14.45 0.98 6.94
C PHE A 43 15.38 1.59 5.89
N GLY A 44 16.08 2.63 6.24
CA GLY A 44 17.02 3.29 5.34
C GLY A 44 17.68 4.51 5.93
N ALA A 45 18.59 5.07 5.16
CA ALA A 45 19.24 6.33 5.45
C ALA A 45 19.44 7.13 4.16
N THR A 46 19.20 8.44 4.24
CA THR A 46 19.58 9.42 3.21
C THR A 46 20.60 10.35 3.82
N VAL A 47 21.77 10.46 3.19
CA VAL A 47 22.91 11.22 3.72
C VAL A 47 23.83 11.63 2.56
N THR A 48 24.65 12.64 2.77
CA THR A 48 25.71 12.98 1.81
C THR A 48 26.77 11.88 1.72
N SER A 49 27.42 11.73 0.57
CA SER A 49 28.42 10.67 0.33
C SER A 49 29.60 10.69 1.33
N GLU A 50 29.92 11.86 1.88
CA GLU A 50 30.96 12.04 2.90
C GLU A 50 30.64 11.25 4.19
N TYR A 51 29.38 11.26 4.63
CA TYR A 51 28.95 10.64 5.88
C TYR A 51 28.35 9.26 5.71
N LEU A 52 28.40 8.69 4.50
CA LEU A 52 27.75 7.40 4.18
C LEU A 52 28.19 6.29 5.15
N ASP A 53 29.50 6.17 5.44
CA ASP A 53 30.03 5.13 6.34
C ASP A 53 29.45 5.25 7.75
N ARG A 54 29.38 6.49 8.28
CA ARG A 54 28.77 6.75 9.59
C ARG A 54 27.26 6.49 9.59
N ALA A 55 26.54 6.91 8.56
CA ALA A 55 25.11 6.65 8.44
C ALA A 55 24.80 5.15 8.39
N MET A 56 25.59 4.38 7.64
CA MET A 56 25.45 2.92 7.57
C MET A 56 25.76 2.24 8.90
N GLN A 57 26.73 2.73 9.64
CA GLN A 57 27.02 2.27 11.00
C GLN A 57 25.83 2.48 11.94
N LEU A 58 25.26 3.69 11.95
CA LEU A 58 24.09 4.03 12.77
C LEU A 58 22.87 3.22 12.34
N LEU A 59 22.62 3.12 11.05
CA LEU A 59 21.53 2.31 10.51
C LEU A 59 21.65 0.84 10.94
N ALA A 60 22.83 0.25 10.81
CA ALA A 60 23.08 -1.12 11.23
C ALA A 60 22.93 -1.28 12.75
N ASP A 61 23.40 -0.34 13.55
CA ASP A 61 23.22 -0.38 15.01
C ASP A 61 21.72 -0.36 15.38
N GLY A 62 20.94 0.54 14.75
CA GLY A 62 19.49 0.64 14.95
C GLY A 62 18.72 -0.62 14.50
N MET A 63 19.15 -1.23 13.40
CA MET A 63 18.50 -2.41 12.85
C MET A 63 18.90 -3.71 13.55
N LEU A 64 20.16 -3.87 13.95
CA LEU A 64 20.70 -5.13 14.47
C LEU A 64 20.73 -5.19 16.00
N ARG A 65 20.76 -4.05 16.66
CA ARG A 65 20.93 -3.95 18.12
C ARG A 65 19.96 -2.95 18.78
N PRO A 66 18.66 -2.99 18.46
CA PRO A 66 17.70 -2.11 19.13
C PRO A 66 17.62 -2.44 20.63
N ALA A 67 17.56 -1.43 21.47
CA ALA A 67 17.55 -1.59 22.92
C ALA A 67 16.24 -2.17 23.47
N PHE A 68 15.11 -1.81 22.86
CA PHE A 68 13.77 -2.14 23.36
C PHE A 68 13.60 -1.86 24.85
N PRO A 69 13.79 -0.61 25.34
CA PRO A 69 13.72 -0.32 26.75
C PRO A 69 12.30 -0.52 27.31
N PRO A 70 12.12 -1.08 28.54
CA PRO A 70 10.80 -1.30 29.14
C PRO A 70 9.96 -0.03 29.25
N ALA A 71 10.56 1.12 29.56
CA ALA A 71 9.88 2.41 29.60
C ALA A 71 9.35 2.82 28.23
N GLY A 72 10.15 2.64 27.17
CA GLY A 72 9.75 2.86 25.78
C GLY A 72 8.58 1.97 25.36
N PHE A 73 8.62 0.69 25.76
CA PHE A 73 7.53 -0.24 25.52
C PHE A 73 6.22 0.22 26.16
N ALA A 74 6.25 0.64 27.43
CA ALA A 74 5.05 1.11 28.13
C ALA A 74 4.44 2.34 27.44
N VAL A 75 5.27 3.32 27.08
CA VAL A 75 4.82 4.54 26.39
C VAL A 75 4.28 4.24 25.00
N SER A 76 5.01 3.47 24.19
CA SER A 76 4.60 3.13 22.81
C SER A 76 3.32 2.31 22.78
N LYS A 77 3.17 1.37 23.72
CA LYS A 77 1.94 0.57 23.86
C LYS A 77 0.74 1.43 24.26
N MET A 78 0.93 2.34 25.23
CA MET A 78 -0.12 3.27 25.66
C MET A 78 -0.56 4.17 24.49
N LYS A 79 0.39 4.75 23.75
CA LYS A 79 0.12 5.57 22.56
C LYS A 79 -0.68 4.78 21.50
N GLN A 80 -0.30 3.53 21.23
CA GLN A 80 -1.03 2.69 20.28
C GLN A 80 -2.44 2.38 20.75
N LEU A 81 -2.66 2.09 22.04
CA LEU A 81 -3.99 1.89 22.61
C LEU A 81 -4.85 3.15 22.53
N GLN A 82 -4.29 4.32 22.84
CA GLN A 82 -4.99 5.60 22.69
C GLN A 82 -5.38 5.89 21.23
N THR A 83 -4.48 5.62 20.28
CA THR A 83 -4.76 5.77 18.84
C THR A 83 -5.90 4.84 18.40
N LEU A 84 -5.91 3.58 18.85
CA LEU A 84 -6.96 2.63 18.52
C LEU A 84 -8.30 3.04 19.15
N SER A 85 -8.30 3.48 20.40
CA SER A 85 -9.51 3.96 21.09
C SER A 85 -10.09 5.19 20.41
N ALA A 86 -9.27 6.16 20.03
CA ALA A 86 -9.73 7.32 19.27
C ALA A 86 -10.27 6.95 17.87
N ALA A 87 -9.67 5.95 17.22
CA ALA A 87 -10.08 5.51 15.88
C ALA A 87 -11.35 4.65 15.88
N GLU A 88 -11.65 3.95 16.96
CA GLU A 88 -12.75 2.98 17.03
C GLU A 88 -14.13 3.61 16.71
N HIS A 89 -14.34 4.86 17.09
CA HIS A 89 -15.57 5.59 16.86
C HIS A 89 -15.57 6.44 15.58
N LEU A 90 -14.48 6.44 14.81
CA LEU A 90 -14.42 7.19 13.55
C LEU A 90 -15.26 6.47 12.47
N PRO A 91 -16.26 7.16 11.88
CA PRO A 91 -17.12 6.55 10.85
C PRO A 91 -16.32 5.95 9.68
N ALA A 92 -15.24 6.60 9.27
CA ALA A 92 -14.37 6.10 8.20
C ALA A 92 -13.70 4.76 8.57
N VAL A 93 -13.30 4.58 9.83
CA VAL A 93 -12.73 3.32 10.33
C VAL A 93 -13.77 2.23 10.39
N GLN A 94 -14.97 2.54 10.90
CA GLN A 94 -16.10 1.61 10.92
C GLN A 94 -16.50 1.17 9.51
N ALA A 95 -16.53 2.10 8.56
CA ALA A 95 -16.81 1.82 7.15
C ALA A 95 -15.76 0.89 6.53
N ALA A 96 -14.47 1.15 6.77
CA ALA A 96 -13.38 0.28 6.30
C ALA A 96 -13.47 -1.14 6.88
N ILE A 97 -13.80 -1.25 8.18
CA ILE A 97 -14.04 -2.52 8.85
C ILE A 97 -15.18 -3.30 8.20
N ALA A 98 -16.30 -2.64 8.02
CA ALA A 98 -17.50 -3.24 7.44
C ALA A 98 -17.25 -3.63 5.96
N GLN A 99 -16.48 -2.84 5.23
CA GLN A 99 -16.04 -3.16 3.87
C GLN A 99 -15.23 -4.47 3.82
N ASP A 100 -14.20 -4.60 4.69
CA ASP A 100 -13.39 -5.82 4.74
C ASP A 100 -14.22 -7.04 5.16
N GLN A 101 -15.17 -6.86 6.07
CA GLN A 101 -16.10 -7.91 6.49
C GLN A 101 -17.05 -8.34 5.36
N ALA A 102 -17.43 -7.42 4.48
CA ALA A 102 -18.29 -7.73 3.34
C ALA A 102 -17.50 -8.34 2.16
N LEU A 103 -16.25 -7.95 1.97
CA LEU A 103 -15.38 -8.42 0.89
C LEU A 103 -14.79 -9.79 1.14
N TYR A 104 -14.39 -10.09 2.38
CA TYR A 104 -13.62 -11.30 2.71
C TYR A 104 -14.38 -12.22 3.66
N ALA A 105 -14.13 -13.53 3.55
CA ALA A 105 -14.74 -14.52 4.43
C ALA A 105 -14.25 -14.39 5.89
N PRO A 106 -15.04 -14.86 6.87
CA PRO A 106 -14.58 -14.99 8.26
C PRO A 106 -13.28 -15.81 8.32
N GLY A 107 -12.29 -15.31 9.09
CA GLY A 107 -10.98 -15.96 9.22
C GLY A 107 -9.96 -15.62 8.13
N ASP A 108 -10.34 -14.91 7.08
CA ASP A 108 -9.40 -14.43 6.06
C ASP A 108 -8.36 -13.49 6.70
N PRO A 109 -7.05 -13.70 6.45
CA PRO A 109 -6.00 -12.85 6.98
C PRO A 109 -6.16 -11.36 6.66
N ARG A 110 -6.78 -11.02 5.53
CA ARG A 110 -7.03 -9.63 5.10
C ARG A 110 -8.03 -8.88 5.99
N ARG A 111 -8.80 -9.60 6.83
CA ARG A 111 -9.67 -9.02 7.87
C ARG A 111 -8.95 -8.75 9.19
N ARG A 112 -7.70 -9.22 9.34
CA ARG A 112 -6.95 -9.05 10.59
C ARG A 112 -6.46 -7.62 10.73
N ARG A 113 -6.65 -7.06 11.92
CA ARG A 113 -6.17 -5.74 12.31
C ARG A 113 -5.86 -5.71 13.78
N ALA A 114 -5.07 -4.72 14.20
CA ALA A 114 -4.90 -4.43 15.61
C ALA A 114 -6.22 -3.95 16.23
N THR A 115 -6.53 -4.45 17.40
CA THR A 115 -7.63 -3.99 18.26
C THR A 115 -7.08 -3.58 19.62
N ILE A 116 -7.91 -2.98 20.46
CA ILE A 116 -7.55 -2.67 21.85
C ILE A 116 -7.16 -3.94 22.59
N GLU A 117 -7.96 -5.01 22.45
CA GLU A 117 -7.73 -6.29 23.13
C GLU A 117 -6.43 -6.95 22.66
N THR A 118 -6.22 -7.07 21.34
CA THR A 118 -5.01 -7.71 20.80
C THR A 118 -3.76 -6.93 21.16
N THR A 119 -3.83 -5.58 21.13
CA THR A 119 -2.72 -4.70 21.52
C THR A 119 -2.46 -4.74 23.02
N ALA A 120 -3.51 -4.74 23.86
CA ALA A 120 -3.37 -4.85 25.31
C ALA A 120 -2.73 -6.19 25.74
N ALA A 121 -2.98 -7.23 24.97
CA ALA A 121 -2.41 -8.56 25.20
C ALA A 121 -0.92 -8.69 24.80
N ILE A 122 -0.33 -7.71 24.07
CA ILE A 122 1.09 -7.74 23.68
C ILE A 122 1.97 -7.53 24.90
N SER A 123 2.90 -8.44 25.15
CA SER A 123 3.96 -8.31 26.14
C SER A 123 5.26 -7.79 25.50
N HIS A 124 6.17 -7.29 26.33
CA HIS A 124 7.52 -6.90 25.88
C HIS A 124 8.29 -8.09 25.26
N ALA A 125 8.07 -9.31 25.77
CA ALA A 125 8.64 -10.52 25.21
C ALA A 125 8.08 -10.84 23.81
N ASP A 126 6.81 -10.48 23.52
CA ASP A 126 6.23 -10.66 22.19
C ASP A 126 6.91 -9.77 21.15
N VAL A 127 7.26 -8.52 21.51
CA VAL A 127 8.02 -7.60 20.65
C VAL A 127 9.39 -8.21 20.30
N ARG A 128 10.12 -8.71 21.30
CA ARG A 128 11.43 -9.32 21.07
C ARG A 128 11.34 -10.58 20.20
N ARG A 129 10.33 -11.41 20.40
CA ARG A 129 10.07 -12.60 19.56
C ARG A 129 9.72 -12.22 18.13
N TRP A 130 8.85 -11.22 17.97
CA TRP A 130 8.49 -10.72 16.66
C TRP A 130 9.71 -10.19 15.92
N TYR A 131 10.50 -9.34 16.55
CA TYR A 131 11.75 -8.83 16.01
C TYR A 131 12.66 -9.97 15.56
N ALA A 132 12.96 -10.93 16.41
CA ALA A 132 13.85 -12.06 16.09
C ALA A 132 13.32 -12.93 14.92
N SER A 133 12.00 -12.99 14.71
CA SER A 133 11.38 -13.79 13.66
C SER A 133 11.22 -13.04 12.33
N ALA A 134 11.03 -11.73 12.36
CA ALA A 134 10.70 -10.91 11.20
C ALA A 134 11.93 -10.16 10.62
N PHE A 135 12.82 -9.69 11.51
CA PHE A 135 14.02 -8.96 11.10
C PHE A 135 15.18 -9.94 10.90
N ARG A 136 15.34 -10.40 9.69
CA ARG A 136 16.28 -11.46 9.32
C ARG A 136 16.98 -11.15 8.01
N PRO A 137 18.29 -11.47 7.86
CA PRO A 137 19.00 -11.22 6.61
C PRO A 137 18.44 -12.01 5.41
N ASP A 138 17.90 -13.21 5.65
CA ASP A 138 17.28 -14.05 4.61
C ASP A 138 15.84 -13.61 4.20
N LEU A 139 15.33 -12.52 4.81
CA LEU A 139 14.07 -11.84 4.47
C LEU A 139 14.29 -10.36 4.13
N THR A 140 15.54 -9.92 3.99
CA THR A 140 15.88 -8.49 3.81
C THR A 140 16.55 -8.25 2.47
N THR A 141 16.07 -7.25 1.76
CA THR A 141 16.72 -6.71 0.56
C THR A 141 17.22 -5.31 0.87
N ILE A 142 18.48 -5.04 0.53
CA ILE A 142 19.11 -3.71 0.68
C ILE A 142 19.39 -3.17 -0.72
N SER A 143 18.94 -1.94 -0.99
CA SER A 143 19.28 -1.18 -2.19
C SER A 143 20.07 0.05 -1.78
N ILE A 144 21.14 0.34 -2.49
CA ILE A 144 21.94 1.56 -2.33
C ILE A 144 21.95 2.29 -3.67
N VAL A 145 21.59 3.56 -3.63
CA VAL A 145 21.59 4.45 -4.80
C VAL A 145 22.39 5.69 -4.45
N GLY A 146 23.36 6.04 -5.27
CA GLY A 146 24.21 7.21 -5.05
C GLY A 146 25.46 7.21 -5.92
N ASP A 147 26.30 8.23 -5.77
CA ASP A 147 27.56 8.36 -6.50
C ASP A 147 28.63 7.45 -5.88
N MET A 148 28.57 6.17 -6.22
CA MET A 148 29.57 5.18 -5.79
C MET A 148 29.63 3.98 -6.73
N SER A 149 30.76 3.26 -6.71
CA SER A 149 30.87 2.00 -7.43
C SER A 149 30.08 0.88 -6.73
N PRO A 150 29.58 -0.11 -7.48
CA PRO A 150 28.93 -1.30 -6.90
C PRO A 150 29.82 -2.05 -5.88
N GLY A 151 31.13 -2.12 -6.14
CA GLY A 151 32.09 -2.75 -5.21
C GLY A 151 32.17 -2.02 -3.86
N ARG A 152 32.14 -0.67 -3.86
CA ARG A 152 32.10 0.12 -2.63
C ARG A 152 30.79 -0.09 -1.87
N ALA A 153 29.66 -0.09 -2.58
CA ALA A 153 28.35 -0.34 -1.98
C ALA A 153 28.31 -1.72 -1.30
N LEU A 154 28.79 -2.77 -1.98
CA LEU A 154 28.86 -4.13 -1.43
C LEU A 154 29.76 -4.17 -0.18
N SER A 155 30.97 -3.60 -0.25
CA SER A 155 31.90 -3.58 0.88
C SER A 155 31.33 -2.89 2.14
N ILE A 156 30.56 -1.83 1.96
CA ILE A 156 29.88 -1.14 3.09
C ILE A 156 28.78 -2.03 3.69
N VAL A 157 27.96 -2.66 2.86
CA VAL A 157 26.92 -3.59 3.35
C VAL A 157 27.57 -4.76 4.09
N GLU A 158 28.60 -5.39 3.53
CA GLU A 158 29.32 -6.48 4.17
C GLU A 158 29.93 -6.07 5.51
N ARG A 159 30.52 -4.87 5.59
CA ARG A 159 31.11 -4.35 6.83
C ARG A 159 30.10 -4.24 7.96
N TYR A 160 28.91 -3.70 7.72
CA TYR A 160 27.95 -3.37 8.76
C TYR A 160 26.85 -4.43 8.95
N PHE A 161 26.48 -5.17 7.90
CA PHE A 161 25.42 -6.18 7.92
C PHE A 161 25.91 -7.61 7.71
N GLY A 162 27.16 -7.82 7.31
CA GLY A 162 27.72 -9.14 6.96
C GLY A 162 27.69 -10.16 8.11
N ASN A 163 27.72 -9.69 9.37
CA ASN A 163 27.62 -10.53 10.56
C ASN A 163 26.17 -10.77 11.02
N TRP A 164 25.20 -10.22 10.32
CA TRP A 164 23.78 -10.44 10.66
C TRP A 164 23.38 -11.88 10.36
N LYS A 165 22.99 -12.62 11.38
CA LYS A 165 22.65 -14.05 11.25
C LYS A 165 21.17 -14.26 11.47
N ALA A 166 20.57 -15.10 10.63
CA ALA A 166 19.21 -15.59 10.84
C ALA A 166 19.21 -16.67 11.93
N PHE A 167 18.33 -16.56 12.91
CA PHE A 167 18.12 -17.56 13.92
C PHE A 167 16.85 -18.38 13.67
N GLY A 168 16.93 -19.70 13.86
CA GLY A 168 15.81 -20.62 13.65
C GLY A 168 15.42 -20.79 12.17
N LYS A 169 14.38 -21.57 11.95
CA LYS A 169 13.85 -21.80 10.60
C LYS A 169 13.18 -20.53 10.06
N ARG A 170 13.40 -20.25 8.76
CA ARG A 170 12.65 -19.22 8.05
C ARG A 170 11.15 -19.53 8.14
N SER A 171 10.35 -18.56 8.61
CA SER A 171 8.91 -18.68 8.56
C SER A 171 8.46 -18.86 7.11
N ARG A 172 7.73 -19.93 6.83
CA ARG A 172 7.09 -20.08 5.52
C ARG A 172 5.89 -19.14 5.49
N PHE A 173 5.97 -18.10 4.71
CA PHE A 173 4.78 -17.35 4.34
C PHE A 173 3.97 -18.23 3.38
N ASN A 174 2.89 -18.81 3.88
CA ASN A 174 1.92 -19.43 2.99
C ASN A 174 1.21 -18.29 2.27
N ARG A 175 1.32 -18.25 0.94
CA ARG A 175 0.54 -17.30 0.14
C ARG A 175 -0.93 -17.48 0.48
N THR A 176 -1.60 -16.37 0.72
CA THR A 176 -3.04 -16.37 0.93
C THR A 176 -3.73 -16.86 -0.35
N SER A 177 -4.77 -17.67 -0.22
CA SER A 177 -5.60 -18.03 -1.37
C SER A 177 -6.16 -16.77 -2.03
N LEU A 178 -6.33 -16.80 -3.36
CA LEU A 178 -6.97 -15.69 -4.04
C LEU A 178 -8.35 -15.44 -3.41
N PRO A 179 -8.70 -14.16 -3.17
CA PRO A 179 -10.00 -13.83 -2.64
C PRO A 179 -11.09 -14.25 -3.64
N GLN A 180 -12.15 -14.84 -3.11
CA GLN A 180 -13.34 -15.11 -3.93
C GLN A 180 -14.22 -13.85 -3.94
N ARG A 181 -14.78 -13.54 -5.10
CA ARG A 181 -15.75 -12.44 -5.21
C ARG A 181 -16.96 -12.68 -4.31
N ALA A 182 -17.50 -11.60 -3.79
CA ALA A 182 -18.81 -11.66 -3.16
C ALA A 182 -19.85 -12.12 -4.19
N PRO A 183 -20.71 -13.11 -3.85
CA PRO A 183 -21.66 -13.66 -4.82
C PRO A 183 -22.78 -12.68 -5.22
N THR A 184 -23.01 -11.66 -4.39
CA THR A 184 -24.06 -10.65 -4.59
C THR A 184 -23.58 -9.28 -4.11
N GLN A 185 -24.14 -8.23 -4.71
CA GLN A 185 -23.93 -6.86 -4.25
C GLN A 185 -24.36 -6.73 -2.78
N ARG A 186 -23.49 -6.16 -1.96
CA ARG A 186 -23.73 -5.86 -0.54
C ARG A 186 -23.61 -4.37 -0.33
N THR A 187 -24.57 -3.81 0.38
CA THR A 187 -24.53 -2.40 0.79
C THR A 187 -24.32 -2.32 2.30
N VAL A 188 -23.38 -1.47 2.71
CA VAL A 188 -23.12 -1.11 4.10
C VAL A 188 -23.25 0.40 4.21
N THR A 189 -24.05 0.88 5.12
CA THR A 189 -24.23 2.31 5.40
C THR A 189 -23.75 2.62 6.81
N VAL A 190 -22.91 3.67 6.92
CA VAL A 190 -22.42 4.19 8.20
C VAL A 190 -22.76 5.67 8.28
N LYS A 191 -23.38 6.09 9.37
CA LYS A 191 -23.70 7.50 9.62
C LYS A 191 -22.48 8.26 10.12
N SER A 192 -22.30 9.48 9.64
CA SER A 192 -21.23 10.38 10.03
C SER A 192 -21.74 11.80 10.19
N PRO A 193 -22.00 12.25 11.43
CA PRO A 193 -22.54 13.60 11.68
C PRO A 193 -21.61 14.74 11.20
N SER A 194 -20.32 14.46 11.00
CA SER A 194 -19.34 15.45 10.56
C SER A 194 -19.30 15.67 9.04
N LEU A 195 -20.03 14.86 8.26
CA LEU A 195 -20.03 14.98 6.81
C LEU A 195 -21.20 15.85 6.32
N ALA A 196 -20.89 16.71 5.36
CA ALA A 196 -21.91 17.45 4.59
C ALA A 196 -22.39 16.68 3.36
N GLN A 197 -21.60 15.69 2.90
CA GLN A 197 -21.81 14.92 1.68
C GLN A 197 -21.66 13.45 1.95
N SER A 198 -22.36 12.61 1.18
CA SER A 198 -22.15 11.18 1.18
C SER A 198 -20.83 10.82 0.48
N GLN A 199 -20.02 9.98 1.12
CA GLN A 199 -18.85 9.36 0.52
C GLN A 199 -19.17 7.91 0.23
N VAL A 200 -19.00 7.50 -1.02
CA VAL A 200 -19.33 6.16 -1.49
C VAL A 200 -18.09 5.47 -2.03
N THR A 201 -17.92 4.23 -1.63
CA THR A 201 -16.91 3.34 -2.21
C THR A 201 -17.58 2.08 -2.73
N LEU A 202 -17.43 1.83 -4.02
CA LEU A 202 -17.77 0.58 -4.69
C LEU A 202 -16.48 -0.22 -4.80
N LYS A 203 -16.42 -1.42 -4.21
CA LYS A 203 -15.20 -2.23 -4.23
C LYS A 203 -15.48 -3.69 -4.53
N GLU A 204 -14.65 -4.29 -5.34
CA GLU A 204 -14.65 -5.73 -5.60
C GLU A 204 -13.26 -6.32 -5.42
N VAL A 205 -13.21 -7.60 -5.07
CA VAL A 205 -11.99 -8.40 -5.13
C VAL A 205 -11.87 -9.07 -6.48
N LEU A 206 -10.66 -9.11 -7.01
CA LEU A 206 -10.39 -9.71 -8.31
C LEU A 206 -9.64 -11.04 -8.13
N PRO A 207 -10.03 -12.12 -8.83
CA PRO A 207 -9.34 -13.40 -8.77
C PRO A 207 -8.05 -13.35 -9.61
N MET A 208 -7.14 -12.47 -9.23
CA MET A 208 -5.85 -12.27 -9.88
C MET A 208 -4.82 -11.77 -8.88
N ARG A 209 -3.57 -11.80 -9.26
CA ARG A 209 -2.42 -11.29 -8.50
C ARG A 209 -1.39 -10.67 -9.42
N LEU A 210 -0.35 -10.11 -8.86
CA LEU A 210 0.78 -9.59 -9.63
C LEU A 210 1.32 -10.68 -10.58
N GLY A 211 1.58 -10.29 -11.84
CA GLY A 211 1.98 -11.22 -12.92
C GLY A 211 0.81 -11.83 -13.72
N ASP A 212 -0.46 -11.55 -13.38
CA ASP A 212 -1.61 -11.96 -14.19
C ASP A 212 -1.50 -11.37 -15.62
N PRO A 213 -1.85 -12.13 -16.66
CA PRO A 213 -1.82 -11.65 -18.04
C PRO A 213 -2.60 -10.36 -18.30
N ASP A 214 -3.66 -10.12 -17.56
CA ASP A 214 -4.53 -8.94 -17.71
C ASP A 214 -4.06 -7.72 -16.87
N TYR A 215 -2.99 -7.86 -16.07
CA TYR A 215 -2.52 -6.79 -15.17
C TYR A 215 -2.23 -5.49 -15.92
N ALA A 216 -1.50 -5.55 -17.04
CA ALA A 216 -1.17 -4.38 -17.84
C ALA A 216 -2.42 -3.65 -18.36
N ALA A 217 -3.42 -4.40 -18.83
CA ALA A 217 -4.66 -3.84 -19.35
C ALA A 217 -5.51 -3.20 -18.24
N LEU A 218 -5.59 -3.81 -17.05
CA LEU A 218 -6.34 -3.24 -15.93
C LEU A 218 -5.66 -2.02 -15.33
N LEU A 219 -4.33 -1.98 -15.29
CA LEU A 219 -3.58 -0.80 -14.90
C LEU A 219 -3.88 0.38 -15.84
N LEU A 220 -3.90 0.12 -17.15
CA LEU A 220 -4.23 1.13 -18.16
C LEU A 220 -5.71 1.54 -18.08
N ALA A 221 -6.64 0.60 -17.88
CA ALA A 221 -8.06 0.88 -17.67
C ALA A 221 -8.29 1.77 -16.44
N ASN A 222 -7.60 1.51 -15.34
CA ASN A 222 -7.65 2.36 -14.16
C ASN A 222 -7.13 3.78 -14.46
N THR A 223 -6.07 3.90 -15.25
CA THR A 223 -5.54 5.21 -15.68
C THR A 223 -6.56 5.99 -16.53
N ILE A 224 -7.33 5.32 -17.38
CA ILE A 224 -8.41 5.93 -18.17
C ILE A 224 -9.55 6.40 -17.26
N LEU A 225 -9.95 5.57 -16.31
CA LEU A 225 -11.03 5.86 -15.37
C LEU A 225 -10.69 7.00 -14.43
N SER A 226 -9.44 7.04 -13.93
CA SER A 226 -8.99 7.88 -12.84
C SER A 226 -7.73 8.71 -13.20
N GLY A 227 -7.58 9.08 -14.47
CA GLY A 227 -6.51 9.98 -14.91
C GLY A 227 -6.56 11.34 -14.20
N GLU A 228 -5.51 12.16 -14.35
CA GLU A 228 -5.43 13.46 -13.69
C GLU A 228 -6.49 14.46 -14.16
N GLY A 229 -7.14 15.10 -13.21
CA GLY A 229 -8.06 16.22 -13.41
C GLY A 229 -9.19 15.90 -14.40
N THR A 230 -9.48 16.84 -15.30
CA THR A 230 -10.52 16.73 -16.33
C THR A 230 -10.24 15.62 -17.37
N GLY A 231 -9.08 14.99 -17.29
CA GLY A 231 -8.70 13.86 -18.13
C GLY A 231 -9.36 12.54 -17.79
N SER A 232 -9.79 12.36 -16.55
CA SER A 232 -10.43 11.16 -16.00
C SER A 232 -11.81 10.95 -16.60
N LEU A 233 -12.11 9.72 -17.03
CA LEU A 233 -13.41 9.37 -17.60
C LEU A 233 -14.53 9.49 -16.54
N LEU A 234 -14.25 9.05 -15.31
CA LEU A 234 -15.18 9.18 -14.18
C LEU A 234 -15.46 10.65 -13.88
N PHE A 235 -14.44 11.50 -13.83
CA PHE A 235 -14.64 12.91 -13.53
C PHE A 235 -15.39 13.64 -14.66
N LYS A 236 -15.03 13.39 -15.92
CA LYS A 236 -15.72 13.97 -17.09
C LYS A 236 -17.20 13.68 -17.08
N GLU A 237 -17.56 12.41 -16.85
CA GLU A 237 -18.95 12.00 -16.96
C GLU A 237 -19.75 12.32 -15.70
N LEU A 238 -19.26 11.94 -14.51
CA LEU A 238 -20.02 12.07 -13.27
C LEU A 238 -20.03 13.53 -12.74
N ARG A 239 -18.94 14.27 -12.96
CA ARG A 239 -18.82 15.64 -12.44
C ARG A 239 -19.17 16.70 -13.50
N ILE A 240 -18.54 16.62 -14.70
CA ILE A 240 -18.69 17.69 -15.69
C ILE A 240 -20.01 17.56 -16.44
N ARG A 241 -20.32 16.35 -16.96
CA ARG A 241 -21.54 16.14 -17.75
C ARG A 241 -22.80 16.07 -16.88
N ASP A 242 -22.78 15.22 -15.84
CA ASP A 242 -23.98 14.87 -15.07
C ASP A 242 -24.15 15.70 -13.79
N GLY A 243 -23.06 16.25 -13.24
CA GLY A 243 -23.09 17.05 -12.01
C GLY A 243 -23.43 16.29 -10.73
N TYR A 244 -23.38 14.95 -10.74
CA TYR A 244 -23.78 14.12 -9.59
C TYR A 244 -22.77 14.07 -8.47
N VAL A 245 -21.48 14.34 -8.75
CA VAL A 245 -20.39 14.19 -7.79
C VAL A 245 -19.52 15.43 -7.67
N TYR A 246 -18.84 15.58 -6.55
CA TYR A 246 -17.79 16.58 -6.34
C TYR A 246 -16.42 16.05 -6.70
N SER A 247 -16.20 14.76 -6.46
CA SER A 247 -15.00 14.02 -6.83
C SER A 247 -15.38 12.62 -7.24
N ALA A 248 -14.62 12.03 -8.16
CA ALA A 248 -14.71 10.63 -8.51
C ALA A 248 -13.33 10.12 -8.87
N ASP A 249 -12.98 8.95 -8.35
CA ASP A 249 -11.70 8.31 -8.54
C ASP A 249 -11.84 6.79 -8.61
N SER A 250 -10.89 6.10 -9.24
CA SER A 250 -10.80 4.64 -9.20
C SER A 250 -9.41 4.20 -8.77
N LYS A 251 -9.36 3.06 -8.09
CA LYS A 251 -8.11 2.47 -7.62
C LYS A 251 -8.05 1.00 -7.98
N PHE A 252 -6.94 0.59 -8.55
CA PHE A 252 -6.60 -0.78 -8.83
C PHE A 252 -5.36 -1.15 -8.01
N ASP A 253 -5.58 -1.91 -6.94
CA ASP A 253 -4.53 -2.44 -6.08
C ASP A 253 -4.29 -3.90 -6.43
N VAL A 254 -3.02 -4.28 -6.61
CA VAL A 254 -2.61 -5.65 -6.89
C VAL A 254 -1.29 -5.96 -6.19
N ASP A 255 -1.24 -7.12 -5.58
CA ASP A 255 -0.04 -7.67 -4.95
C ASP A 255 0.08 -9.19 -5.20
N GLU A 256 0.97 -9.85 -4.48
CA GLU A 256 1.15 -11.30 -4.58
C GLU A 256 -0.01 -12.10 -3.98
N ASP A 257 -0.80 -11.51 -3.09
CA ASP A 257 -1.88 -12.16 -2.36
C ASP A 257 -3.26 -11.95 -3.01
N GLY A 258 -3.38 -10.99 -3.95
CA GLY A 258 -4.62 -10.74 -4.64
C GLY A 258 -4.70 -9.38 -5.31
N ALA A 259 -5.90 -9.03 -5.75
CA ALA A 259 -6.18 -7.72 -6.31
C ALA A 259 -7.56 -7.21 -5.89
N THR A 260 -7.70 -5.89 -5.86
CA THR A 260 -8.98 -5.21 -5.68
C THR A 260 -9.12 -4.07 -6.68
N PHE A 261 -10.35 -3.84 -7.10
CA PHE A 261 -10.71 -2.65 -7.87
C PHE A 261 -11.80 -1.88 -7.11
N SER A 262 -11.66 -0.56 -7.07
CA SER A 262 -12.66 0.30 -6.41
C SER A 262 -12.93 1.57 -7.22
N ILE A 263 -14.15 2.09 -7.07
CA ILE A 263 -14.54 3.43 -7.47
C ILE A 263 -15.01 4.15 -6.21
N SER A 264 -14.48 5.34 -5.96
CA SER A 264 -14.88 6.20 -4.84
C SER A 264 -15.37 7.53 -5.36
N TYR A 265 -16.44 8.06 -4.77
CA TYR A 265 -16.98 9.37 -5.12
C TYR A 265 -17.62 10.05 -3.92
N ALA A 266 -17.71 11.39 -3.97
CA ALA A 266 -18.46 12.20 -3.02
C ALA A 266 -19.61 12.89 -3.75
N SER A 267 -20.82 12.79 -3.20
CA SER A 267 -22.05 13.35 -3.79
C SER A 267 -23.03 13.84 -2.75
N ASP A 268 -24.01 14.63 -3.16
CA ASP A 268 -25.18 14.90 -2.34
C ASP A 268 -25.94 13.59 -2.06
N PRO A 269 -26.57 13.43 -0.88
CA PRO A 269 -27.32 12.22 -0.54
C PRO A 269 -28.38 11.82 -1.58
N LYS A 270 -29.02 12.79 -2.22
CA LYS A 270 -30.04 12.57 -3.26
C LYS A 270 -29.50 12.00 -4.58
N ASP A 271 -28.18 12.16 -4.83
CA ASP A 271 -27.55 11.78 -6.09
C ASP A 271 -26.69 10.51 -5.96
N VAL A 272 -26.57 9.93 -4.77
CA VAL A 272 -25.77 8.73 -4.49
C VAL A 272 -26.07 7.57 -5.46
N ASP A 273 -27.36 7.25 -5.67
CA ASP A 273 -27.75 6.14 -6.53
C ASP A 273 -27.60 6.46 -8.02
N ARG A 274 -27.81 7.73 -8.40
CA ARG A 274 -27.58 8.20 -9.77
C ARG A 274 -26.10 8.14 -10.14
N ALA A 275 -25.23 8.61 -9.24
CA ALA A 275 -23.78 8.55 -9.42
C ALA A 275 -23.31 7.10 -9.54
N GLN A 276 -23.81 6.18 -8.70
CA GLN A 276 -23.51 4.77 -8.83
C GLN A 276 -23.93 4.19 -10.17
N ALA A 277 -25.16 4.43 -10.57
CA ALA A 277 -25.69 3.91 -11.84
C ALA A 277 -24.86 4.42 -13.03
N ALA A 278 -24.47 5.69 -13.02
CA ALA A 278 -23.61 6.28 -14.04
C ALA A 278 -22.18 5.67 -14.01
N ALA A 279 -21.58 5.49 -12.83
CA ALA A 279 -20.25 4.83 -12.71
C ALA A 279 -20.28 3.38 -13.24
N VAL A 280 -21.32 2.62 -12.90
CA VAL A 280 -21.50 1.26 -13.43
C VAL A 280 -21.72 1.26 -14.95
N ALA A 281 -22.46 2.24 -15.48
CA ALA A 281 -22.69 2.39 -16.92
C ALA A 281 -21.37 2.67 -17.67
N ILE A 282 -20.46 3.48 -17.10
CA ILE A 282 -19.13 3.71 -17.65
C ILE A 282 -18.35 2.41 -17.76
N LEU A 283 -18.31 1.60 -16.69
CA LEU A 283 -17.63 0.30 -16.73
C LEU A 283 -18.24 -0.66 -17.76
N ARG A 284 -19.57 -0.75 -17.83
CA ARG A 284 -20.27 -1.58 -18.82
C ARG A 284 -19.98 -1.12 -20.25
N ARG A 285 -19.84 0.19 -20.47
CA ARG A 285 -19.44 0.71 -21.78
C ARG A 285 -18.01 0.29 -22.12
N LEU A 286 -17.06 0.39 -21.19
CA LEU A 286 -15.69 -0.13 -21.41
C LEU A 286 -15.63 -1.64 -21.67
N GLN A 287 -16.63 -2.39 -21.20
CA GLN A 287 -16.77 -3.84 -21.47
C GLN A 287 -17.39 -4.16 -22.83
N SER A 288 -18.20 -3.26 -23.38
CA SER A 288 -19.01 -3.51 -24.58
C SER A 288 -18.52 -2.79 -25.83
N VAL A 289 -17.84 -1.66 -25.68
CA VAL A 289 -17.37 -0.83 -26.78
C VAL A 289 -15.86 -0.60 -26.63
N PRO A 290 -15.04 -0.88 -27.65
CA PRO A 290 -13.62 -0.54 -27.63
C PRO A 290 -13.44 0.97 -27.43
N LEU A 291 -12.41 1.33 -26.68
CA LEU A 291 -12.04 2.72 -26.46
C LEU A 291 -11.55 3.36 -27.76
N ASP A 292 -11.70 4.67 -27.87
CA ASP A 292 -11.07 5.46 -28.93
C ASP A 292 -9.53 5.40 -28.80
N ASP A 293 -8.85 5.27 -29.94
CA ASP A 293 -7.39 5.20 -30.01
C ASP A 293 -6.71 6.45 -29.39
N VAL A 294 -7.30 7.64 -29.56
CA VAL A 294 -6.78 8.89 -29.00
C VAL A 294 -6.80 8.86 -27.46
N GLU A 295 -7.89 8.37 -26.88
CA GLU A 295 -7.99 8.23 -25.40
C GLU A 295 -7.03 7.16 -24.88
N LEU A 296 -6.86 6.05 -25.61
CA LEU A 296 -5.92 4.99 -25.27
C LEU A 296 -4.48 5.51 -25.26
N GLU A 297 -4.05 6.18 -26.35
CA GLU A 297 -2.69 6.73 -26.47
C GLU A 297 -2.41 7.80 -25.40
N ARG A 298 -3.39 8.62 -25.08
CA ARG A 298 -3.28 9.59 -23.98
C ARG A 298 -3.07 8.89 -22.63
N ALA A 299 -3.82 7.83 -22.37
CA ALA A 299 -3.66 7.07 -21.12
C ALA A 299 -2.31 6.37 -21.02
N LYS A 300 -1.79 5.82 -22.14
CA LYS A 300 -0.44 5.26 -22.22
C LYS A 300 0.63 6.31 -21.90
N ALA A 301 0.53 7.50 -22.51
CA ALA A 301 1.46 8.58 -22.26
C ALA A 301 1.44 9.04 -20.80
N LEU A 302 0.26 9.18 -20.19
CA LEU A 302 0.10 9.52 -18.77
C LEU A 302 0.71 8.45 -17.86
N LEU A 303 0.46 7.17 -18.15
CA LEU A 303 0.99 6.07 -17.37
C LEU A 303 2.53 5.97 -17.48
N ALA A 304 3.08 6.22 -18.69
CA ALA A 304 4.51 6.30 -18.92
C ALA A 304 5.15 7.46 -18.13
N ALA A 305 4.53 8.63 -18.12
CA ALA A 305 4.99 9.77 -17.33
C ALA A 305 5.00 9.47 -15.82
N ARG A 306 3.93 8.86 -15.30
CA ARG A 306 3.83 8.44 -13.88
C ARG A 306 4.89 7.42 -13.48
N ARG A 307 5.39 6.61 -14.42
CA ARG A 307 6.51 5.70 -14.17
C ARG A 307 7.82 6.45 -13.94
N ILE A 308 8.04 7.53 -14.70
CA ILE A 308 9.34 8.22 -14.73
C ILE A 308 9.45 9.25 -13.59
N LEU A 309 8.36 9.94 -13.25
CA LEU A 309 8.36 10.99 -12.24
C LEU A 309 8.98 10.60 -10.89
N PRO A 310 8.73 9.40 -10.31
CA PRO A 310 9.37 9.00 -9.05
C PRO A 310 10.87 8.77 -9.17
N LEU A 311 11.40 8.61 -10.39
CA LEU A 311 12.83 8.31 -10.63
C LEU A 311 13.70 9.57 -10.72
N ASP A 312 13.17 10.74 -10.41
CA ASP A 312 13.90 12.02 -10.34
C ASP A 312 14.71 12.16 -9.05
N SER A 313 14.54 11.24 -8.08
CA SER A 313 15.22 11.24 -6.80
C SER A 313 15.87 9.89 -6.49
N TYR A 314 16.96 9.89 -5.71
CA TYR A 314 17.61 8.67 -5.24
C TYR A 314 16.65 7.78 -4.46
N ASP A 315 15.79 8.36 -3.61
CA ASP A 315 14.77 7.63 -2.86
C ASP A 315 13.73 6.96 -3.78
N GLY A 316 13.33 7.65 -4.84
CA GLY A 316 12.42 7.10 -5.84
C GLY A 316 13.02 5.93 -6.61
N ILE A 317 14.28 6.07 -7.03
CA ILE A 317 15.04 4.99 -7.70
C ILE A 317 15.20 3.79 -6.76
N ALA A 318 15.63 4.03 -5.51
CA ALA A 318 15.81 2.96 -4.52
C ALA A 318 14.49 2.20 -4.27
N ARG A 319 13.38 2.92 -4.17
CA ARG A 319 12.04 2.34 -3.95
C ARG A 319 11.57 1.52 -5.15
N ASP A 320 11.79 2.01 -6.36
CA ASP A 320 11.46 1.26 -7.60
C ASP A 320 12.25 -0.05 -7.67
N VAL A 321 13.56 0.01 -7.45
CA VAL A 321 14.44 -1.17 -7.42
C VAL A 321 14.00 -2.18 -6.36
N LEU A 322 13.72 -1.72 -5.13
CA LEU A 322 13.25 -2.59 -4.04
C LEU A 322 11.91 -3.24 -4.37
N THR A 323 10.95 -2.48 -4.89
CA THR A 323 9.62 -2.99 -5.26
C THR A 323 9.73 -4.12 -6.27
N ARG A 324 10.53 -3.94 -7.33
CA ARG A 324 10.76 -4.94 -8.37
C ARG A 324 11.51 -6.17 -7.84
N THR A 325 12.59 -5.93 -7.10
CA THR A 325 13.40 -7.03 -6.54
C THR A 325 12.58 -7.89 -5.58
N ASN A 326 11.75 -7.28 -4.73
CA ASN A 326 10.88 -7.99 -3.82
C ASN A 326 9.77 -8.77 -4.54
N ALA A 327 9.30 -8.27 -5.68
CA ALA A 327 8.39 -8.99 -6.57
C ALA A 327 9.09 -10.11 -7.37
N GLY A 328 10.40 -10.25 -7.24
CA GLY A 328 11.20 -11.19 -8.04
C GLY A 328 11.31 -10.81 -9.52
N GLU A 329 11.08 -9.53 -9.84
CA GLU A 329 11.10 -9.02 -11.19
C GLU A 329 12.52 -8.59 -11.59
N THR A 330 13.00 -9.11 -12.72
CA THR A 330 14.26 -8.66 -13.33
C THR A 330 14.04 -7.37 -14.14
N PRO A 331 15.09 -6.56 -14.40
CA PRO A 331 14.97 -5.40 -15.28
C PRO A 331 14.40 -5.73 -16.66
N ALA A 332 14.78 -6.85 -17.25
CA ALA A 332 14.26 -7.30 -18.55
C ALA A 332 12.75 -7.62 -18.49
N GLN A 333 12.26 -8.19 -17.39
CA GLN A 333 10.83 -8.44 -17.18
C GLN A 333 10.05 -7.15 -17.01
N ALA A 334 10.63 -6.18 -16.30
CA ALA A 334 10.05 -4.85 -16.16
C ALA A 334 9.92 -4.13 -17.51
N ASP A 335 10.96 -4.19 -18.35
CA ASP A 335 10.93 -3.61 -19.69
C ASP A 335 9.92 -4.33 -20.58
N ALA A 336 9.87 -5.66 -20.54
CA ALA A 336 8.89 -6.46 -21.27
C ALA A 336 7.45 -6.11 -20.84
N PHE A 337 7.19 -5.89 -19.55
CA PHE A 337 5.90 -5.43 -19.05
C PHE A 337 5.50 -4.08 -19.65
N TRP A 338 6.42 -3.11 -19.69
CA TRP A 338 6.15 -1.80 -20.27
C TRP A 338 5.94 -1.85 -21.78
N HIS A 339 6.71 -2.65 -22.50
CA HIS A 339 6.44 -2.92 -23.92
C HIS A 339 5.03 -3.49 -24.13
N LYS A 340 4.61 -4.40 -23.25
CA LYS A 340 3.24 -4.95 -23.29
C LYS A 340 2.18 -3.88 -23.05
N VAL A 341 2.36 -2.98 -22.05
CA VAL A 341 1.44 -1.86 -21.79
C VAL A 341 1.31 -0.97 -23.02
N LEU A 342 2.43 -0.57 -23.62
CA LEU A 342 2.44 0.31 -24.79
C LEU A 342 1.86 -0.35 -26.05
N ALA A 343 1.97 -1.67 -26.20
CA ALA A 343 1.42 -2.41 -27.32
C ALA A 343 -0.08 -2.77 -27.18
N LEU A 344 -0.72 -2.48 -26.02
CA LEU A 344 -2.15 -2.76 -25.84
C LEU A 344 -3.01 -2.04 -26.88
N THR A 345 -3.98 -2.78 -27.41
CA THR A 345 -5.01 -2.23 -28.31
C THR A 345 -6.32 -2.01 -27.56
N PRO A 346 -7.25 -1.16 -28.10
CA PRO A 346 -8.58 -0.97 -27.49
C PRO A 346 -9.33 -2.28 -27.27
N VAL A 347 -9.24 -3.20 -28.23
CA VAL A 347 -9.91 -4.52 -28.16
C VAL A 347 -9.34 -5.39 -27.04
N GLN A 348 -8.02 -5.39 -26.86
CA GLN A 348 -7.37 -6.15 -25.78
C GLN A 348 -7.72 -5.58 -24.40
N LEU A 349 -7.75 -4.25 -24.27
CA LEU A 349 -8.16 -3.58 -23.04
C LEU A 349 -9.62 -3.92 -22.70
N GLN A 350 -10.53 -3.77 -23.65
CA GLN A 350 -11.94 -4.12 -23.50
C GLN A 350 -12.10 -5.57 -23.03
N ALA A 351 -11.42 -6.51 -23.70
CA ALA A 351 -11.50 -7.92 -23.37
C ALA A 351 -11.02 -8.23 -21.94
N ALA A 352 -9.96 -7.57 -21.47
CA ALA A 352 -9.46 -7.72 -20.09
C ALA A 352 -10.44 -7.15 -19.06
N VAL A 353 -10.96 -5.93 -19.30
CA VAL A 353 -11.97 -5.29 -18.44
C VAL A 353 -13.21 -6.18 -18.34
N ARG A 354 -13.69 -6.74 -19.46
CA ARG A 354 -14.83 -7.65 -19.50
C ARG A 354 -14.60 -8.95 -18.71
N ARG A 355 -13.39 -9.52 -18.77
CA ARG A 355 -13.04 -10.76 -18.03
C ARG A 355 -12.91 -10.52 -16.53
N LYS A 356 -12.34 -9.39 -16.13
CA LYS A 356 -11.89 -9.19 -14.76
C LYS A 356 -12.83 -8.35 -13.90
N LEU A 357 -13.43 -7.29 -14.42
CA LEU A 357 -14.34 -6.45 -13.65
C LEU A 357 -15.79 -6.97 -13.72
N GLN A 358 -16.48 -6.95 -12.59
CA GLN A 358 -17.89 -7.34 -12.49
C GLN A 358 -18.66 -6.25 -11.75
N PRO A 359 -19.18 -5.25 -12.47
CA PRO A 359 -19.86 -4.11 -11.87
C PRO A 359 -21.05 -4.46 -10.95
N ASP A 360 -21.63 -5.64 -11.14
CA ASP A 360 -22.75 -6.14 -10.34
C ASP A 360 -22.31 -6.84 -9.04
N ALA A 361 -21.00 -7.08 -8.86
CA ALA A 361 -20.43 -7.75 -7.68
C ALA A 361 -19.79 -6.78 -6.66
N PHE A 362 -19.95 -5.48 -6.84
CA PHE A 362 -19.39 -4.49 -5.91
C PHE A 362 -20.00 -4.62 -4.52
N VAL A 363 -19.15 -4.58 -3.50
CA VAL A 363 -19.54 -4.19 -2.16
C VAL A 363 -19.58 -2.66 -2.16
N ARG A 364 -20.74 -2.13 -1.82
CA ARG A 364 -21.01 -0.70 -1.71
C ARG A 364 -20.93 -0.27 -0.25
N VAL A 365 -20.07 0.68 0.05
CA VAL A 365 -19.99 1.30 1.37
C VAL A 365 -20.34 2.77 1.24
N ILE A 366 -21.27 3.23 2.07
CA ILE A 366 -21.75 4.61 2.10
C ILE A 366 -21.48 5.19 3.48
N LEU A 367 -20.70 6.27 3.51
CA LEU A 367 -20.67 7.17 4.65
C LEU A 367 -21.67 8.28 4.39
N GLU A 368 -22.77 8.29 5.15
CA GLU A 368 -23.81 9.28 4.99
C GLU A 368 -23.71 10.39 6.02
N PRO A 369 -24.10 11.64 5.67
CA PRO A 369 -24.32 12.67 6.66
C PRO A 369 -25.25 12.16 7.77
N GLY A 370 -24.88 12.44 9.02
CA GLY A 370 -25.77 12.21 10.16
C GLY A 370 -26.91 13.26 10.16
N ALA A 371 -28.10 12.84 10.51
CA ALA A 371 -29.19 13.78 10.81
C ALA A 371 -28.90 14.48 12.13
#